data_e8d81c0f6b99cace783204224d96af13
#
_entry.id   e8d81c0f6b99cace783204224d96af13
#
_cell.length_a   1.000
_cell.length_b   1.000
_cell.length_c   1.000
_cell.angle_alpha   90.00
_cell.angle_beta   90.00
_cell.angle_gamma   90.00
#
_symmetry.space_group_name_H-M   'P 1'
#
loop_
_entity.id
_entity.type
_entity.pdbx_description
1 polymer ?
#
loop_
_entity_poly.entity_id
_entity_poly.type
_entity_poly.pdbx_seq_one_letter_code
_entity_poly.pdbx_strand_id
1 'polypeptide(L)'
;MGIAARVERFVAMGTRIELHVFGAGSADALVAARRAIESVDDALTIHRPSPTTTLNDELLAGHGVAIDDPVLTEALIAIEEAHALTLALFDPAADRRFAGAGWGDLVFDHSTARIAATRPLALDFGGFGKGFALDRACAALRDAGVVCACLSAGESSIAVIGEHPLGGGWPFAIPDPSCTDAVLVEVELVDEALSISTTVGAGTQAPERAAMIRPTDGGIVTAARCTVAIDRSGGIAEAMSTALLVADAPRARRLVEAAPARRFLYDLSKAAARTDDTTRMQAA
;
A
#
# COMPACT_ATOMS: atom_id res chain seq x y z
N MET A 1 -12.02 -24.96 22.77
CA MET A 1 -13.14 -24.35 22.04
C MET A 1 -12.56 -23.70 20.82
N GLY A 2 -12.99 -24.10 19.61
CA GLY A 2 -12.56 -23.42 18.38
C GLY A 2 -13.13 -22.00 18.37
N ILE A 3 -12.28 -21.00 18.12
CA ILE A 3 -12.70 -19.61 17.96
C ILE A 3 -13.36 -19.51 16.58
N ALA A 4 -14.67 -19.27 16.55
CA ALA A 4 -15.41 -19.15 15.29
C ALA A 4 -15.02 -17.82 14.61
N ALA A 5 -14.53 -17.90 13.39
CA ALA A 5 -14.33 -16.73 12.54
C ALA A 5 -15.55 -16.51 11.65
N ARG A 6 -15.94 -15.26 11.45
CA ARG A 6 -16.78 -14.83 10.34
C ARG A 6 -15.87 -14.30 9.24
N VAL A 7 -16.12 -14.77 8.03
CA VAL A 7 -15.26 -14.43 6.88
C VAL A 7 -16.13 -13.85 5.78
N GLU A 8 -15.71 -12.72 5.24
CA GLU A 8 -16.27 -12.15 4.02
C GLU A 8 -15.19 -12.05 2.95
N ARG A 9 -15.56 -12.36 1.69
CA ARG A 9 -14.68 -12.29 0.53
C ARG A 9 -15.39 -11.60 -0.62
N PHE A 10 -14.73 -10.64 -1.23
CA PHE A 10 -15.23 -9.90 -2.39
C PHE A 10 -14.08 -9.34 -3.21
N VAL A 11 -14.41 -8.67 -4.33
CA VAL A 11 -13.42 -8.00 -5.18
C VAL A 11 -13.64 -6.50 -5.08
N ALA A 12 -12.59 -5.75 -4.77
CA ALA A 12 -12.52 -4.30 -4.79
C ALA A 12 -11.05 -3.87 -4.97
N MET A 13 -10.79 -2.63 -5.30
CA MET A 13 -9.41 -2.11 -5.48
C MET A 13 -8.59 -2.93 -6.49
N GLY A 14 -9.25 -3.51 -7.50
CA GLY A 14 -8.61 -4.38 -8.49
C GLY A 14 -8.08 -5.71 -7.94
N THR A 15 -8.47 -6.13 -6.73
CA THR A 15 -7.94 -7.33 -6.09
C THR A 15 -8.99 -8.07 -5.25
N ARG A 16 -8.62 -9.24 -4.73
CA ARG A 16 -9.43 -9.98 -3.75
C ARG A 16 -9.25 -9.36 -2.37
N ILE A 17 -10.37 -9.09 -1.71
CA ILE A 17 -10.45 -8.66 -0.32
C ILE A 17 -10.92 -9.83 0.54
N GLU A 18 -10.30 -10.03 1.69
CA GLU A 18 -10.71 -10.98 2.71
C GLU A 18 -10.78 -10.30 4.08
N LEU A 19 -11.90 -10.43 4.75
CA LEU A 19 -12.14 -9.92 6.10
C LEU A 19 -12.41 -11.11 7.02
N HIS A 20 -11.57 -11.30 8.03
CA HIS A 20 -11.69 -12.31 9.06
C HIS A 20 -11.94 -11.65 10.40
N VAL A 21 -13.14 -11.80 10.97
CA VAL A 21 -13.53 -11.24 12.27
C VAL A 21 -13.73 -12.38 13.26
N PHE A 22 -13.12 -12.28 14.42
CA PHE A 22 -13.14 -13.28 15.48
C PHE A 22 -13.93 -12.80 16.69
N GLY A 23 -14.61 -13.73 17.36
CA GLY A 23 -15.42 -13.41 18.53
C GLY A 23 -16.84 -12.93 18.18
N ALA A 24 -17.39 -12.04 18.99
CA ALA A 24 -18.80 -11.63 18.95
C ALA A 24 -19.16 -10.59 17.86
N GLY A 25 -18.31 -10.42 16.82
CA GLY A 25 -18.57 -9.48 15.73
C GLY A 25 -19.92 -9.74 15.02
N SER A 26 -20.70 -8.70 14.77
CA SER A 26 -21.98 -8.81 14.07
C SER A 26 -21.79 -8.92 12.54
N ALA A 27 -22.80 -9.46 11.85
CA ALA A 27 -22.82 -9.43 10.38
C ALA A 27 -22.82 -7.98 9.85
N ASP A 28 -23.46 -7.06 10.59
CA ASP A 28 -23.50 -5.63 10.24
C ASP A 28 -22.12 -4.98 10.28
N ALA A 29 -21.20 -5.42 11.17
CA ALA A 29 -19.83 -4.94 11.22
C ALA A 29 -19.08 -5.28 9.92
N LEU A 30 -19.23 -6.52 9.39
CA LEU A 30 -18.62 -6.89 8.11
C LEU A 30 -19.21 -6.10 6.95
N VAL A 31 -20.53 -5.86 6.94
CA VAL A 31 -21.18 -5.03 5.92
C VAL A 31 -20.65 -3.59 5.98
N ALA A 32 -20.47 -3.01 7.17
CA ALA A 32 -19.90 -1.68 7.33
C ALA A 32 -18.45 -1.61 6.84
N ALA A 33 -17.62 -2.58 7.21
CA ALA A 33 -16.23 -2.67 6.74
C ALA A 33 -16.12 -2.82 5.22
N ARG A 34 -16.96 -3.66 4.62
CA ARG A 34 -17.04 -3.81 3.17
C ARG A 34 -17.41 -2.49 2.50
N ARG A 35 -18.45 -1.80 2.96
CA ARG A 35 -18.86 -0.49 2.43
C ARG A 35 -17.75 0.55 2.54
N ALA A 36 -16.98 0.53 3.62
CA ALA A 36 -15.83 1.41 3.78
C ALA A 36 -14.77 1.16 2.69
N ILE A 37 -14.47 -0.09 2.36
CA ILE A 37 -13.54 -0.44 1.27
C ILE A 37 -14.11 -0.04 -0.09
N GLU A 38 -15.39 -0.40 -0.36
CA GLU A 38 -16.05 -0.07 -1.63
C GLU A 38 -16.11 1.45 -1.85
N SER A 39 -16.33 2.26 -0.80
CA SER A 39 -16.32 3.73 -0.91
C SER A 39 -14.95 4.29 -1.28
N VAL A 40 -13.85 3.66 -0.83
CA VAL A 40 -12.48 4.03 -1.24
C VAL A 40 -12.23 3.64 -2.70
N ASP A 41 -12.65 2.44 -3.11
CA ASP A 41 -12.54 2.01 -4.52
C ASP A 41 -13.30 2.96 -5.44
N ASP A 42 -14.53 3.37 -5.06
CA ASP A 42 -15.35 4.31 -5.83
C ASP A 42 -14.72 5.71 -5.91
N ALA A 43 -14.13 6.20 -4.83
CA ALA A 43 -13.53 7.53 -4.79
C ALA A 43 -12.17 7.61 -5.50
N LEU A 44 -11.30 6.60 -5.32
CA LEU A 44 -9.89 6.67 -5.70
C LEU A 44 -9.54 5.99 -7.04
N THR A 45 -10.45 5.22 -7.65
CA THR A 45 -10.18 4.54 -8.92
C THR A 45 -9.92 5.52 -10.06
N ILE A 46 -8.95 5.20 -10.92
CA ILE A 46 -8.67 5.91 -12.17
C ILE A 46 -9.10 5.11 -13.41
N HIS A 47 -9.72 3.93 -13.21
CA HIS A 47 -10.09 2.99 -14.30
C HIS A 47 -11.54 3.11 -14.75
N ARG A 48 -12.33 3.91 -14.05
CA ARG A 48 -13.74 4.23 -14.34
C ARG A 48 -14.05 5.63 -13.81
N PRO A 49 -15.17 6.26 -14.25
CA PRO A 49 -15.56 7.57 -13.72
C PRO A 49 -15.62 7.56 -12.18
N SER A 50 -14.97 8.54 -11.55
CA SER A 50 -14.81 8.65 -10.11
C SER A 50 -14.54 10.11 -9.70
N PRO A 51 -14.61 10.46 -8.40
CA PRO A 51 -14.10 11.74 -7.89
C PRO A 51 -12.65 12.02 -8.31
N THR A 52 -11.78 11.01 -8.29
CA THR A 52 -10.37 11.15 -8.71
C THR A 52 -10.24 11.44 -10.20
N THR A 53 -10.98 10.77 -11.08
CA THR A 53 -10.90 11.07 -12.53
C THR A 53 -11.42 12.46 -12.84
N THR A 54 -12.48 12.91 -12.16
CA THR A 54 -12.99 14.29 -12.29
C THR A 54 -11.96 15.30 -11.81
N LEU A 55 -11.32 15.06 -10.65
CA LEU A 55 -10.23 15.88 -10.16
C LEU A 55 -9.06 15.95 -11.15
N ASN A 56 -8.65 14.80 -11.70
CA ASN A 56 -7.55 14.73 -12.66
C ASN A 56 -7.84 15.54 -13.93
N ASP A 57 -9.07 15.49 -14.44
CA ASP A 57 -9.48 16.27 -15.63
C ASP A 57 -9.34 17.78 -15.35
N GLU A 58 -9.74 18.25 -14.17
CA GLU A 58 -9.62 19.66 -13.78
C GLU A 58 -8.16 20.10 -13.58
N LEU A 59 -7.34 19.27 -12.92
CA LEU A 59 -5.92 19.55 -12.73
C LEU A 59 -5.16 19.60 -14.06
N LEU A 60 -5.51 18.72 -15.01
CA LEU A 60 -4.94 18.72 -16.36
C LEU A 60 -5.35 19.95 -17.15
N ALA A 61 -6.58 20.44 -16.95
CA ALA A 61 -7.08 21.68 -17.58
C ALA A 61 -6.49 22.95 -16.92
N GLY A 62 -5.75 22.82 -15.81
CA GLY A 62 -5.18 23.94 -15.06
C GLY A 62 -6.20 24.68 -14.19
N HIS A 63 -7.30 24.03 -13.84
CA HIS A 63 -8.34 24.60 -13.00
C HIS A 63 -8.13 24.24 -11.52
N GLY A 64 -8.41 25.20 -10.63
CA GLY A 64 -8.56 24.93 -9.19
C GLY A 64 -9.98 24.49 -8.91
N VAL A 65 -10.14 23.38 -8.19
CA VAL A 65 -11.43 22.72 -7.94
C VAL A 65 -11.69 22.50 -6.45
N ALA A 66 -12.97 22.58 -6.04
CA ALA A 66 -13.40 22.12 -4.73
C ALA A 66 -13.57 20.59 -4.75
N ILE A 67 -13.18 19.93 -3.68
CA ILE A 67 -13.33 18.47 -3.51
C ILE A 67 -14.57 18.25 -2.67
N ASP A 68 -15.63 17.73 -3.29
CA ASP A 68 -16.91 17.48 -2.61
C ASP A 68 -16.97 16.07 -1.99
N ASP A 69 -16.13 15.15 -2.45
CA ASP A 69 -16.09 13.78 -1.93
C ASP A 69 -15.25 13.71 -0.63
N PRO A 70 -15.84 13.28 0.51
CA PRO A 70 -15.14 13.25 1.79
C PRO A 70 -14.04 12.18 1.83
N VAL A 71 -14.19 11.07 1.10
CA VAL A 71 -13.19 10.00 1.07
C VAL A 71 -11.95 10.45 0.31
N LEU A 72 -12.14 11.14 -0.82
CA LEU A 72 -11.03 11.72 -1.59
C LEU A 72 -10.32 12.82 -0.77
N THR A 73 -11.07 13.67 -0.05
CA THR A 73 -10.49 14.69 0.82
C THR A 73 -9.63 14.08 1.91
N GLU A 74 -10.14 13.07 2.63
CA GLU A 74 -9.37 12.35 3.66
C GLU A 74 -8.12 11.67 3.07
N ALA A 75 -8.24 11.06 1.90
CA ALA A 75 -7.11 10.43 1.22
C ALA A 75 -6.01 11.45 0.88
N LEU A 76 -6.37 12.62 0.36
CA LEU A 76 -5.40 13.67 0.03
C LEU A 76 -4.68 14.20 1.26
N ILE A 77 -5.38 14.36 2.39
CA ILE A 77 -4.76 14.76 3.67
C ILE A 77 -3.77 13.68 4.14
N ALA A 78 -4.17 12.41 4.10
CA ALA A 78 -3.29 11.30 4.51
C ALA A 78 -2.08 11.12 3.58
N ILE A 79 -2.22 11.43 2.29
CA ILE A 79 -1.13 11.42 1.31
C ILE A 79 -0.12 12.52 1.58
N GLU A 80 -0.53 13.70 2.01
CA GLU A 80 0.39 14.77 2.37
C GLU A 80 1.35 14.33 3.49
N GLU A 81 0.81 13.65 4.51
CA GLU A 81 1.62 13.02 5.56
C GLU A 81 2.54 11.92 5.00
N ALA A 82 1.97 11.00 4.20
CA ALA A 82 2.73 9.91 3.58
C ALA A 82 3.87 10.42 2.71
N HIS A 83 3.64 11.46 1.89
CA HIS A 83 4.65 12.09 1.06
C HIS A 83 5.80 12.66 1.90
N ALA A 84 5.48 13.36 3.00
CA ALA A 84 6.48 13.91 3.92
C ALA A 84 7.29 12.80 4.61
N LEU A 85 6.63 11.77 5.17
CA LEU A 85 7.27 10.66 5.88
C LEU A 85 8.16 9.80 4.98
N THR A 86 7.86 9.74 3.70
CA THR A 86 8.61 8.96 2.71
C THR A 86 9.72 9.76 2.01
N LEU A 87 10.04 10.97 2.48
CA LEU A 87 11.04 11.85 1.88
C LEU A 87 10.71 12.19 0.42
N ALA A 88 9.42 12.36 0.10
CA ALA A 88 8.90 12.59 -1.25
C ALA A 88 9.20 11.44 -2.25
N LEU A 89 9.49 10.24 -1.76
CA LEU A 89 9.71 9.06 -2.60
C LEU A 89 8.41 8.31 -2.94
N PHE A 90 7.38 8.44 -2.10
CA PHE A 90 6.01 8.16 -2.51
C PHE A 90 5.40 9.45 -3.04
N ASP A 91 5.03 9.47 -4.31
CA ASP A 91 4.43 10.61 -4.97
C ASP A 91 3.32 10.14 -5.91
N PRO A 92 2.05 10.36 -5.58
CA PRO A 92 0.91 9.93 -6.40
C PRO A 92 0.76 10.71 -7.71
N ALA A 93 1.49 11.82 -7.87
CA ALA A 93 1.53 12.60 -9.11
C ALA A 93 2.72 12.22 -10.02
N ALA A 94 3.56 11.25 -9.60
CA ALA A 94 4.69 10.79 -10.41
C ALA A 94 4.22 10.03 -11.66
N ASP A 95 4.22 10.71 -12.79
CA ASP A 95 3.83 10.15 -14.08
C ASP A 95 4.80 10.59 -15.19
N ARG A 96 5.26 9.65 -16.00
CA ARG A 96 6.17 9.93 -17.13
C ARG A 96 5.56 10.84 -18.20
N ARG A 97 4.23 10.88 -18.30
CA ARG A 97 3.53 11.76 -19.24
C ARG A 97 3.69 13.24 -18.85
N PHE A 98 3.91 13.50 -17.53
CA PHE A 98 4.05 14.83 -16.96
C PHE A 98 5.43 14.98 -16.30
N ALA A 99 6.48 14.76 -17.07
CA ALA A 99 7.86 14.72 -16.56
C ALA A 99 8.21 15.96 -15.72
N GLY A 100 8.65 15.73 -14.49
CA GLY A 100 9.02 16.75 -13.53
C GLY A 100 7.84 17.42 -12.81
N ALA A 101 6.59 16.97 -13.02
CA ALA A 101 5.47 17.30 -12.14
C ALA A 101 5.43 16.32 -10.98
N GLY A 102 4.97 16.76 -9.82
CA GLY A 102 4.87 15.96 -8.62
C GLY A 102 3.92 16.56 -7.59
N TRP A 103 3.79 15.92 -6.44
CA TRP A 103 2.95 16.37 -5.34
C TRP A 103 3.27 17.82 -4.91
N GLY A 104 4.53 18.24 -4.99
CA GLY A 104 4.98 19.60 -4.68
C GLY A 104 4.43 20.69 -5.60
N ASP A 105 3.85 20.34 -6.75
CA ASP A 105 3.18 21.27 -7.67
C ASP A 105 1.69 21.47 -7.32
N LEU A 106 1.17 20.76 -6.29
CA LEU A 106 -0.18 20.92 -5.79
C LEU A 106 -0.25 21.97 -4.69
N VAL A 107 -1.30 22.75 -4.69
CA VAL A 107 -1.70 23.66 -3.62
C VAL A 107 -3.04 23.18 -3.08
N PHE A 108 -3.02 22.58 -1.89
CA PHE A 108 -4.21 22.06 -1.24
C PHE A 108 -4.57 22.92 -0.03
N ASP A 109 -5.72 23.59 -0.11
CA ASP A 109 -6.29 24.36 1.00
C ASP A 109 -7.29 23.48 1.77
N HIS A 110 -6.85 22.98 2.92
CA HIS A 110 -7.67 22.12 3.80
C HIS A 110 -8.92 22.81 4.33
N SER A 111 -8.86 24.15 4.50
CA SER A 111 -9.97 24.90 5.11
C SER A 111 -11.18 25.03 4.19
N THR A 112 -10.93 25.03 2.89
CA THR A 112 -11.96 25.14 1.84
C THR A 112 -12.10 23.87 1.02
N ALA A 113 -11.32 22.83 1.32
CA ALA A 113 -11.20 21.60 0.53
C ALA A 113 -10.97 21.90 -0.96
N ARG A 114 -10.15 22.90 -1.27
CA ARG A 114 -9.82 23.28 -2.66
C ARG A 114 -8.40 22.86 -3.01
N ILE A 115 -8.24 22.32 -4.20
CA ILE A 115 -6.96 21.93 -4.74
C ILE A 115 -6.73 22.55 -6.12
N ALA A 116 -5.49 22.92 -6.40
CA ALA A 116 -5.05 23.40 -7.72
C ALA A 116 -3.64 22.89 -7.99
N ALA A 117 -3.27 22.79 -9.26
CA ALA A 117 -1.92 22.47 -9.68
C ALA A 117 -1.26 23.67 -10.37
N THR A 118 0.04 23.88 -10.11
CA THR A 118 0.85 24.94 -10.75
C THR A 118 1.27 24.54 -12.16
N ARG A 119 1.13 23.27 -12.52
CA ARG A 119 1.38 22.68 -13.84
C ARG A 119 0.48 21.45 -14.06
N PRO A 120 0.19 21.05 -15.30
CA PRO A 120 -0.62 19.87 -15.57
C PRO A 120 -0.03 18.61 -14.90
N LEU A 121 -0.85 17.89 -14.16
CA LEU A 121 -0.54 16.60 -13.56
C LEU A 121 -1.82 15.78 -13.31
N ALA A 122 -1.68 14.51 -13.03
CA ALA A 122 -2.75 13.63 -12.62
C ALA A 122 -2.32 12.78 -11.43
N LEU A 123 -3.27 12.39 -10.59
CA LEU A 123 -3.04 11.60 -9.40
C LEU A 123 -3.41 10.14 -9.64
N ASP A 124 -2.57 9.23 -9.14
CA ASP A 124 -2.81 7.79 -9.06
C ASP A 124 -2.49 7.30 -7.64
N PHE A 125 -3.47 6.72 -6.99
CA PHE A 125 -3.39 6.26 -5.60
C PHE A 125 -3.00 4.78 -5.47
N GLY A 126 -2.48 4.15 -6.52
CA GLY A 126 -2.19 2.72 -6.58
C GLY A 126 -1.20 2.21 -5.51
N GLY A 127 -0.26 3.06 -5.05
CA GLY A 127 0.68 2.76 -3.98
C GLY A 127 0.24 3.22 -2.58
N PHE A 128 -1.08 3.44 -2.37
CA PHE A 128 -1.63 3.95 -1.12
C PHE A 128 -3.04 3.40 -0.84
N GLY A 129 -3.85 3.26 -1.88
CA GLY A 129 -5.32 3.11 -1.78
C GLY A 129 -5.76 1.84 -1.06
N LYS A 130 -5.08 0.69 -1.22
CA LYS A 130 -5.47 -0.56 -0.55
C LYS A 130 -5.25 -0.46 0.96
N GLY A 131 -4.10 0.06 1.39
CA GLY A 131 -3.81 0.29 2.79
C GLY A 131 -4.80 1.24 3.44
N PHE A 132 -5.10 2.36 2.78
CA PHE A 132 -6.09 3.33 3.23
C PHE A 132 -7.51 2.73 3.32
N ALA A 133 -7.89 1.87 2.37
CA ALA A 133 -9.17 1.16 2.42
C ALA A 133 -9.26 0.21 3.62
N LEU A 134 -8.15 -0.50 3.93
CA LEU A 134 -8.09 -1.35 5.11
C LEU A 134 -8.15 -0.53 6.41
N ASP A 135 -7.53 0.64 6.48
CA ASP A 135 -7.61 1.54 7.64
C ASP A 135 -9.06 1.94 7.93
N ARG A 136 -9.81 2.34 6.90
CA ARG A 136 -11.22 2.71 7.04
C ARG A 136 -12.09 1.52 7.43
N ALA A 137 -11.81 0.33 6.90
CA ALA A 137 -12.50 -0.91 7.29
C ALA A 137 -12.20 -1.27 8.75
N CYS A 138 -10.94 -1.15 9.19
CA CYS A 138 -10.58 -1.35 10.60
C CYS A 138 -11.27 -0.36 11.52
N ALA A 139 -11.40 0.91 11.13
CA ALA A 139 -12.16 1.90 11.89
C ALA A 139 -13.64 1.49 12.03
N ALA A 140 -14.29 1.12 10.92
CA ALA A 140 -15.68 0.67 10.94
C ALA A 140 -15.89 -0.60 11.81
N LEU A 141 -14.94 -1.53 11.79
CA LEU A 141 -14.98 -2.72 12.66
C LEU A 141 -14.83 -2.36 14.15
N ARG A 142 -13.88 -1.45 14.48
CA ARG A 142 -13.68 -0.98 15.86
C ARG A 142 -14.90 -0.23 16.39
N ASP A 143 -15.52 0.63 15.57
CA ASP A 143 -16.74 1.35 15.91
C ASP A 143 -17.91 0.38 16.18
N ALA A 144 -17.92 -0.76 15.52
CA ALA A 144 -18.87 -1.87 15.76
C ALA A 144 -18.48 -2.79 16.94
N GLY A 145 -17.41 -2.44 17.69
CA GLY A 145 -16.96 -3.20 18.87
C GLY A 145 -16.13 -4.45 18.56
N VAL A 146 -15.61 -4.60 17.34
CA VAL A 146 -14.69 -5.69 16.98
C VAL A 146 -13.32 -5.43 17.57
N VAL A 147 -12.78 -6.41 18.30
CA VAL A 147 -11.50 -6.33 19.00
C VAL A 147 -10.45 -7.32 18.46
N CYS A 148 -10.83 -8.19 17.53
CA CYS A 148 -9.94 -9.18 16.93
C CYS A 148 -10.34 -9.43 15.47
N ALA A 149 -9.49 -9.01 14.53
CA ALA A 149 -9.72 -9.18 13.11
C ALA A 149 -8.41 -9.19 12.31
N CYS A 150 -8.45 -9.84 11.14
CA CYS A 150 -7.40 -9.78 10.12
C CYS A 150 -8.04 -9.48 8.77
N LEU A 151 -7.57 -8.44 8.10
CA LEU A 151 -8.02 -7.97 6.81
C LEU A 151 -6.89 -8.07 5.80
N SER A 152 -7.20 -8.48 4.57
CA SER A 152 -6.22 -8.58 3.48
C SER A 152 -6.77 -8.00 2.19
N ALA A 153 -5.95 -7.26 1.48
CA ALA A 153 -6.20 -6.77 0.13
C ALA A 153 -5.09 -7.28 -0.80
N GLY A 154 -5.41 -8.35 -1.56
CA GLY A 154 -4.50 -8.97 -2.53
C GLY A 154 -3.22 -9.55 -1.93
N GLU A 155 -3.25 -9.97 -0.67
CA GLU A 155 -2.13 -10.58 0.06
C GLU A 155 -0.89 -9.68 0.24
N SER A 156 -0.86 -8.54 -0.44
CA SER A 156 0.24 -7.56 -0.37
C SER A 156 -0.02 -6.41 0.62
N SER A 157 -1.27 -6.22 1.04
CA SER A 157 -1.66 -5.23 2.04
C SER A 157 -2.55 -5.93 3.08
N ILE A 158 -2.12 -5.89 4.33
CA ILE A 158 -2.74 -6.60 5.46
C ILE A 158 -2.92 -5.61 6.60
N ALA A 159 -4.02 -5.69 7.34
CA ALA A 159 -4.22 -4.96 8.58
C ALA A 159 -4.83 -5.87 9.64
N VAL A 160 -4.44 -5.68 10.90
CA VAL A 160 -4.95 -6.48 12.02
C VAL A 160 -5.51 -5.59 13.13
N ILE A 161 -6.53 -6.10 13.80
CA ILE A 161 -7.10 -5.51 15.01
C ILE A 161 -6.83 -6.46 16.18
N GLY A 162 -6.18 -5.93 17.21
CA GLY A 162 -5.88 -6.66 18.45
C GLY A 162 -4.90 -7.80 18.25
N GLU A 163 -4.87 -8.69 19.25
CA GLU A 163 -4.04 -9.88 19.26
C GLU A 163 -4.64 -11.02 18.43
N HIS A 164 -3.77 -11.95 18.03
CA HIS A 164 -4.19 -13.19 17.36
C HIS A 164 -5.15 -14.00 18.26
N PRO A 165 -6.20 -14.64 17.72
CA PRO A 165 -7.20 -15.33 18.52
C PRO A 165 -6.66 -16.50 19.38
N LEU A 166 -5.44 -16.96 19.13
CA LEU A 166 -4.73 -17.94 19.95
C LEU A 166 -3.76 -17.29 20.95
N GLY A 167 -3.74 -15.97 21.04
CA GLY A 167 -2.83 -15.16 21.87
C GLY A 167 -1.56 -14.73 21.14
N GLY A 168 -0.98 -13.61 21.57
CA GLY A 168 0.21 -13.01 20.96
C GLY A 168 -0.09 -12.19 19.71
N GLY A 169 0.97 -11.79 19.00
CA GLY A 169 0.84 -11.08 17.73
C GLY A 169 0.38 -12.00 16.59
N TRP A 170 -0.10 -11.38 15.51
CA TRP A 170 -0.46 -12.07 14.27
C TRP A 170 0.83 -12.39 13.50
N PRO A 171 1.21 -13.68 13.33
CA PRO A 171 2.45 -14.05 12.66
C PRO A 171 2.29 -14.02 11.14
N PHE A 172 3.23 -13.38 10.46
CA PHE A 172 3.32 -13.37 9.00
C PHE A 172 4.73 -13.73 8.56
N ALA A 173 4.85 -14.72 7.67
CA ALA A 173 6.07 -15.07 6.97
C ALA A 173 6.00 -14.50 5.55
N ILE A 174 6.92 -13.61 5.21
CA ILE A 174 6.98 -12.97 3.90
C ILE A 174 7.89 -13.81 2.99
N PRO A 175 7.32 -14.46 1.94
CA PRO A 175 8.11 -15.33 1.07
C PRO A 175 9.08 -14.53 0.21
N ASP A 176 10.18 -15.16 -0.18
CA ASP A 176 11.07 -14.65 -1.22
C ASP A 176 10.41 -14.86 -2.59
N PRO A 177 10.07 -13.79 -3.34
CA PRO A 177 9.42 -13.95 -4.65
C PRO A 177 10.33 -14.60 -5.69
N SER A 178 11.64 -14.69 -5.46
CA SER A 178 12.59 -15.38 -6.33
C SER A 178 12.83 -16.85 -5.94
N CYS A 179 12.42 -17.26 -4.73
CA CYS A 179 12.60 -18.61 -4.21
C CYS A 179 11.42 -19.00 -3.30
N THR A 180 10.49 -19.78 -3.81
CA THR A 180 9.21 -20.10 -3.15
C THR A 180 9.35 -20.82 -1.80
N ASP A 181 10.48 -21.49 -1.57
CA ASP A 181 10.74 -22.23 -0.32
C ASP A 181 11.51 -21.38 0.72
N ALA A 182 11.85 -20.14 0.39
CA ALA A 182 12.57 -19.22 1.27
C ALA A 182 11.65 -18.14 1.84
N VAL A 183 11.93 -17.74 3.09
CA VAL A 183 11.28 -16.63 3.77
C VAL A 183 12.27 -15.48 3.89
N LEU A 184 11.85 -14.27 3.50
CA LEU A 184 12.66 -13.05 3.64
C LEU A 184 12.67 -12.56 5.09
N VAL A 185 11.49 -12.54 5.71
CA VAL A 185 11.32 -12.08 7.10
C VAL A 185 10.05 -12.67 7.68
N GLU A 186 10.10 -12.94 8.99
CA GLU A 186 8.94 -13.22 9.83
C GLU A 186 8.67 -12.01 10.72
N VAL A 187 7.41 -11.62 10.83
CA VAL A 187 6.97 -10.47 11.63
C VAL A 187 5.71 -10.81 12.40
N GLU A 188 5.49 -10.12 13.50
CA GLU A 188 4.25 -10.19 14.29
C GLU A 188 3.61 -8.81 14.32
N LEU A 189 2.29 -8.75 14.16
CA LEU A 189 1.49 -7.52 14.15
C LEU A 189 0.48 -7.53 15.29
N VAL A 190 0.29 -6.37 15.93
CA VAL A 190 -0.80 -6.10 16.87
C VAL A 190 -1.27 -4.66 16.62
N ASP A 191 -2.51 -4.47 16.20
CA ASP A 191 -3.06 -3.15 15.84
C ASP A 191 -2.18 -2.39 14.82
N GLU A 192 -1.64 -3.13 13.85
CA GLU A 192 -0.74 -2.63 12.81
C GLU A 192 -1.19 -3.11 11.43
N ALA A 193 -0.64 -2.50 10.41
CA ALA A 193 -0.77 -2.91 9.02
C ALA A 193 0.60 -3.22 8.41
N LEU A 194 0.60 -4.11 7.41
CA LEU A 194 1.75 -4.55 6.65
C LEU A 194 1.52 -4.29 5.17
N SER A 195 2.51 -3.77 4.48
CA SER A 195 2.52 -3.72 3.02
C SER A 195 3.79 -4.31 2.43
N ILE A 196 3.61 -5.07 1.35
CA ILE A 196 4.68 -5.71 0.58
C ILE A 196 4.65 -5.12 -0.84
N SER A 197 5.77 -4.57 -1.29
CA SER A 197 5.96 -4.12 -2.67
C SER A 197 7.14 -4.86 -3.30
N THR A 198 6.99 -5.26 -4.56
CA THR A 198 8.06 -5.96 -5.29
C THR A 198 8.09 -5.55 -6.76
N THR A 199 9.30 -5.49 -7.33
CA THR A 199 9.51 -5.32 -8.76
C THR A 199 9.51 -6.65 -9.52
N VAL A 200 9.49 -7.79 -8.82
CA VAL A 200 9.48 -9.15 -9.41
C VAL A 200 8.13 -9.81 -9.16
N GLY A 201 7.56 -10.44 -10.17
CA GLY A 201 6.35 -11.25 -10.02
C GLY A 201 6.66 -12.56 -9.31
N ALA A 202 5.83 -12.97 -8.35
CA ALA A 202 5.92 -14.30 -7.76
C ALA A 202 5.65 -15.36 -8.84
N GLY A 203 6.64 -16.22 -9.09
CA GLY A 203 6.49 -17.43 -9.92
C GLY A 203 6.16 -17.19 -11.38
N THR A 204 6.27 -15.99 -11.93
CA THR A 204 5.97 -15.72 -13.34
C THR A 204 7.02 -14.86 -14.00
N GLN A 205 7.36 -15.24 -15.20
CA GLN A 205 7.81 -14.35 -16.26
C GLN A 205 6.71 -13.31 -16.55
N ALA A 206 6.31 -12.47 -15.56
CA ALA A 206 5.29 -11.44 -15.75
C ALA A 206 5.98 -10.14 -16.22
N PRO A 207 6.08 -9.89 -17.54
CA PRO A 207 6.73 -8.71 -18.09
C PRO A 207 5.87 -7.43 -17.98
N GLU A 208 4.64 -7.51 -17.49
CA GLU A 208 3.64 -6.44 -17.61
C GLU A 208 3.19 -5.81 -16.28
N ARG A 209 4.08 -5.71 -15.30
CA ARG A 209 3.79 -4.84 -14.16
C ARG A 209 3.95 -3.37 -14.59
N ALA A 210 3.02 -2.53 -14.14
CA ALA A 210 3.19 -1.09 -14.27
C ALA A 210 4.60 -0.70 -13.78
N ALA A 211 5.34 -0.02 -14.64
CA ALA A 211 6.70 0.36 -14.32
C ALA A 211 6.70 1.27 -13.09
N MET A 212 7.45 0.87 -12.04
CA MET A 212 7.66 1.73 -10.87
C MET A 212 8.54 2.91 -11.28
N ILE A 213 7.99 4.11 -11.15
CA ILE A 213 8.64 5.35 -11.53
C ILE A 213 9.27 5.97 -10.30
N ARG A 214 10.52 6.40 -10.40
CA ARG A 214 11.16 7.21 -9.36
C ARG A 214 10.70 8.67 -9.50
N PRO A 215 10.08 9.26 -8.48
CA PRO A 215 9.63 10.65 -8.54
C PRO A 215 10.78 11.64 -8.76
N THR A 216 11.98 11.31 -8.29
CA THR A 216 13.16 12.21 -8.33
C THR A 216 13.70 12.47 -9.72
N ASP A 217 13.55 11.54 -10.67
CA ASP A 217 14.15 11.63 -12.02
C ASP A 217 13.25 11.06 -13.14
N GLY A 218 12.06 10.59 -12.80
CA GLY A 218 11.15 9.93 -13.76
C GLY A 218 11.65 8.59 -14.29
N GLY A 219 12.76 8.07 -13.75
CA GLY A 219 13.38 6.83 -14.18
C GLY A 219 12.58 5.60 -13.73
N ILE A 220 12.62 4.54 -14.52
CA ILE A 220 12.01 3.25 -14.17
C ILE A 220 12.95 2.49 -13.23
N VAL A 221 12.38 1.88 -12.18
CA VAL A 221 13.10 0.95 -11.32
C VAL A 221 13.22 -0.40 -12.02
N THR A 222 14.45 -0.78 -12.36
CA THR A 222 14.77 -2.05 -13.02
C THR A 222 15.38 -3.07 -12.07
N ALA A 223 15.83 -2.64 -10.88
CA ALA A 223 16.44 -3.53 -9.89
C ALA A 223 15.40 -4.52 -9.34
N ALA A 224 15.78 -5.79 -9.22
CA ALA A 224 14.96 -6.83 -8.59
C ALA A 224 14.94 -6.60 -7.08
N ARG A 225 13.82 -6.12 -6.53
CA ARG A 225 13.67 -5.75 -5.12
C ARG A 225 12.36 -6.24 -4.54
N CYS A 226 12.39 -6.52 -3.25
CA CYS A 226 11.21 -6.69 -2.41
C CYS A 226 11.35 -5.77 -1.19
N THR A 227 10.28 -5.11 -0.82
CA THR A 227 10.22 -4.22 0.34
C THR A 227 9.03 -4.59 1.22
N VAL A 228 9.22 -4.46 2.52
CA VAL A 228 8.17 -4.68 3.52
C VAL A 228 8.15 -3.47 4.43
N ALA A 229 6.96 -2.93 4.66
CA ALA A 229 6.76 -1.85 5.61
C ALA A 229 5.57 -2.16 6.53
N ILE A 230 5.75 -1.84 7.80
CA ILE A 230 4.75 -2.02 8.86
C ILE A 230 4.53 -0.65 9.51
N ASP A 231 3.27 -0.29 9.68
CA ASP A 231 2.85 0.94 10.34
C ASP A 231 1.48 0.73 11.00
N ARG A 232 1.06 1.63 11.87
CA ARG A 232 -0.31 1.63 12.42
C ARG A 232 -1.35 2.00 11.36
N SER A 233 -0.96 2.76 10.35
CA SER A 233 -1.77 3.08 9.17
C SER A 233 -1.36 2.22 7.99
N GLY A 234 -2.33 1.53 7.39
CA GLY A 234 -2.14 0.75 6.16
C GLY A 234 -1.75 1.63 4.98
N GLY A 235 -2.33 2.83 4.89
CA GLY A 235 -1.96 3.82 3.87
C GLY A 235 -0.49 4.24 3.96
N ILE A 236 0.00 4.52 5.18
CA ILE A 236 1.42 4.83 5.42
C ILE A 236 2.31 3.62 5.15
N ALA A 237 1.92 2.41 5.58
CA ALA A 237 2.67 1.19 5.28
C ALA A 237 2.81 0.97 3.76
N GLU A 238 1.75 1.17 2.99
CA GLU A 238 1.76 1.02 1.53
C GLU A 238 2.62 2.09 0.85
N ALA A 239 2.46 3.35 1.22
CA ALA A 239 3.31 4.44 0.73
C ALA A 239 4.79 4.21 1.06
N MET A 240 5.10 3.72 2.27
CA MET A 240 6.46 3.45 2.71
C MET A 240 7.10 2.27 1.95
N SER A 241 6.36 1.17 1.74
CA SER A 241 6.87 0.04 0.96
C SER A 241 7.15 0.45 -0.49
N THR A 242 6.29 1.28 -1.09
CA THR A 242 6.48 1.88 -2.42
C THR A 242 7.70 2.80 -2.45
N ALA A 243 7.85 3.67 -1.47
CA ALA A 243 8.99 4.59 -1.35
C ALA A 243 10.33 3.85 -1.23
N LEU A 244 10.39 2.80 -0.41
CA LEU A 244 11.59 1.96 -0.26
C LEU A 244 11.97 1.27 -1.58
N LEU A 245 10.98 0.88 -2.39
CA LEU A 245 11.21 0.21 -3.66
C LEU A 245 11.93 1.12 -4.67
N VAL A 246 11.60 2.42 -4.68
CA VAL A 246 12.17 3.41 -5.60
C VAL A 246 13.38 4.14 -5.03
N ALA A 247 13.68 4.00 -3.73
CA ALA A 247 14.74 4.71 -3.04
C ALA A 247 16.13 4.41 -3.61
N ASP A 248 16.98 5.44 -3.68
CA ASP A 248 18.42 5.25 -3.77
C ASP A 248 19.01 4.73 -2.44
N ALA A 249 20.25 4.28 -2.45
CA ALA A 249 20.86 3.65 -1.28
C ALA A 249 20.93 4.58 -0.04
N PRO A 250 21.28 5.87 -0.14
CA PRO A 250 21.28 6.78 1.00
C PRO A 250 19.89 6.99 1.62
N ARG A 251 18.86 7.22 0.77
CA ARG A 251 17.48 7.42 1.26
C ARG A 251 16.89 6.14 1.80
N ALA A 252 17.11 4.98 1.14
CA ALA A 252 16.69 3.68 1.64
C ALA A 252 17.25 3.39 3.04
N ARG A 253 18.55 3.62 3.24
CA ARG A 253 19.19 3.48 4.56
C ARG A 253 18.51 4.36 5.60
N ARG A 254 18.31 5.65 5.31
CA ARG A 254 17.65 6.59 6.22
C ARG A 254 16.22 6.13 6.60
N LEU A 255 15.44 5.65 5.63
CA LEU A 255 14.09 5.17 5.87
C LEU A 255 14.08 3.90 6.73
N VAL A 256 14.98 2.94 6.46
CA VAL A 256 15.08 1.69 7.24
C VAL A 256 15.59 1.97 8.65
N GLU A 257 16.62 2.79 8.82
CA GLU A 257 17.19 3.13 10.14
C GLU A 257 16.20 3.89 11.04
N ALA A 258 15.24 4.61 10.46
CA ALA A 258 14.18 5.28 11.24
C ALA A 258 13.20 4.31 11.92
N ALA A 259 13.04 3.07 11.41
CA ALA A 259 12.22 2.03 12.01
C ALA A 259 12.74 0.63 11.60
N PRO A 260 13.88 0.16 12.13
CA PRO A 260 14.60 -1.01 11.62
C PRO A 260 13.84 -2.33 11.82
N ALA A 261 12.91 -2.41 12.78
CA ALA A 261 12.07 -3.58 13.01
C ALA A 261 10.74 -3.54 12.24
N ARG A 262 10.51 -2.48 11.45
CA ARG A 262 9.25 -2.23 10.73
C ARG A 262 9.44 -1.90 9.25
N ARG A 263 10.68 -1.76 8.76
CA ARG A 263 11.00 -1.39 7.38
C ARG A 263 12.13 -2.24 6.85
N PHE A 264 11.89 -2.98 5.77
CA PHE A 264 12.83 -3.93 5.20
C PHE A 264 12.96 -3.70 3.69
N LEU A 265 14.18 -3.82 3.18
CA LEU A 265 14.51 -3.76 1.76
C LEU A 265 15.43 -4.92 1.41
N TYR A 266 14.99 -5.74 0.47
CA TYR A 266 15.73 -6.90 -0.04
C TYR A 266 16.11 -6.68 -1.51
N ASP A 267 17.39 -6.86 -1.81
CA ASP A 267 17.94 -6.92 -3.17
C ASP A 267 17.93 -8.38 -3.63
N LEU A 268 16.98 -8.71 -4.50
CA LEU A 268 16.75 -10.07 -4.96
C LEU A 268 17.75 -10.51 -6.06
N SER A 269 18.52 -9.59 -6.65
CA SER A 269 19.54 -9.91 -7.65
C SER A 269 20.69 -10.74 -7.07
N LYS A 270 20.94 -10.58 -5.76
CA LYS A 270 21.99 -11.34 -5.05
C LYS A 270 21.58 -12.74 -4.63
N ALA A 271 20.29 -13.04 -4.57
CA ALA A 271 19.77 -14.38 -4.25
C ALA A 271 19.93 -15.33 -5.45
N ALA A 272 19.70 -14.85 -6.66
CA ALA A 272 19.91 -15.63 -7.89
C ALA A 272 21.37 -16.09 -8.07
N ALA A 273 22.35 -15.27 -7.64
CA ALA A 273 23.77 -15.62 -7.68
C ALA A 273 24.16 -16.74 -6.68
N ARG A 274 23.43 -16.89 -5.56
CA ARG A 274 23.68 -17.94 -4.56
C ARG A 274 23.18 -19.33 -4.99
N THR A 275 22.07 -19.38 -5.70
CA THR A 275 21.52 -20.63 -6.25
C THR A 275 22.39 -21.20 -7.39
N ASP A 276 22.98 -20.35 -8.21
CA ASP A 276 23.88 -20.79 -9.30
C ASP A 276 25.20 -21.38 -8.79
N ASP A 277 25.72 -20.86 -7.69
CA ASP A 277 26.98 -21.37 -7.08
C ASP A 277 26.76 -22.71 -6.36
N THR A 278 25.59 -22.91 -5.73
CA THR A 278 25.26 -24.18 -5.07
C THR A 278 24.98 -25.29 -6.09
N THR A 279 24.40 -24.98 -7.23
CA THR A 279 24.12 -25.92 -8.31
C THR A 279 25.42 -26.34 -9.05
N ARG A 280 26.41 -25.43 -9.15
CA ARG A 280 27.74 -25.77 -9.72
C ARG A 280 28.61 -26.63 -8.78
N MET A 281 28.45 -26.49 -7.45
CA MET A 281 29.15 -27.31 -6.46
C MET A 281 28.58 -28.75 -6.33
N GLN A 282 27.34 -29.00 -6.73
CA GLN A 282 26.73 -30.34 -6.74
C GLN A 282 26.93 -31.10 -8.06
N ALA A 283 27.45 -30.46 -9.11
CA ALA A 283 27.71 -31.04 -10.41
C ALA A 283 29.21 -31.31 -10.69
N ALA A 284 30.09 -31.15 -9.68
CA ALA A 284 31.49 -31.47 -9.66
C ALA A 284 31.76 -32.57 -8.63
#